data_6c535af23cb8510ff57fd69a8cee9584
#
_entry.id   6c535af23cb8510ff57fd69a8cee9584
#
_cell.length_a   1.000
_cell.length_b   1.000
_cell.length_c   1.000
_cell.angle_alpha   90.00
_cell.angle_beta   90.00
_cell.angle_gamma   90.00
#
_symmetry.space_group_name_H-M   'P 1'
#
loop_
_entity.id
_entity.type
_entity.pdbx_description
1 polymer ?
#
loop_
_entity_poly.entity_id
_entity_poly.type
_entity_poly.pdbx_seq_one_letter_code
_entity_poly.pdbx_strand_id
1 'polypeptide(L)'
;MLREGQSVPIKVSRDTTIYRIGENERITMPRLPPDFYDLTAEELKKEQRIKTEEVDRMLTLRTREMREKDEKQRQYTYKYTLIRIRLPDRYVLQGVFGCHEPLSAVREYTAKHLSNQAALFSLYNPCRGSEPLVDETKSLAALGLAPAVVLHFEFDEPSDGPSLSQEFVEAAVPLTPA
;
A
#
# COMPACT_ATOMS: atom_id res chain seq x y z
N MET A 1 -23.29 -14.81 29.20
CA MET A 1 -23.61 -13.44 28.78
C MET A 1 -22.32 -12.76 28.31
N LEU A 2 -22.08 -12.77 27.02
CA LEU A 2 -20.94 -12.08 26.41
C LEU A 2 -21.39 -10.63 26.22
N ARG A 3 -20.68 -9.71 26.87
CA ARG A 3 -20.89 -8.27 26.70
C ARG A 3 -20.48 -7.90 25.27
N GLU A 4 -21.39 -7.26 24.55
CA GLU A 4 -21.11 -6.64 23.25
C GLU A 4 -19.90 -5.73 23.39
N GLY A 5 -18.83 -6.09 22.68
CA GLY A 5 -17.58 -5.35 22.71
C GLY A 5 -17.76 -4.02 22.04
N GLN A 6 -17.75 -2.94 22.81
CA GLN A 6 -17.49 -1.62 22.30
C GLN A 6 -16.13 -1.68 21.59
N SER A 7 -16.13 -1.48 20.27
CA SER A 7 -14.93 -1.30 19.51
C SER A 7 -14.26 0.01 19.96
N VAL A 8 -13.26 -0.13 20.82
CA VAL A 8 -12.42 1.01 21.20
C VAL A 8 -11.69 1.43 19.94
N PRO A 9 -11.85 2.67 19.44
CA PRO A 9 -11.09 3.14 18.30
C PRO A 9 -9.62 3.22 18.70
N ILE A 10 -8.84 2.25 18.25
CA ILE A 10 -7.38 2.28 18.43
C ILE A 10 -6.89 3.44 17.57
N LYS A 11 -6.46 4.53 18.21
CA LYS A 11 -5.75 5.61 17.52
C LYS A 11 -4.44 5.04 17.01
N VAL A 12 -4.42 4.66 15.75
CA VAL A 12 -3.20 4.25 15.06
C VAL A 12 -2.33 5.49 14.93
N SER A 13 -1.11 5.45 15.46
CA SER A 13 -0.11 6.45 15.14
C SER A 13 0.13 6.38 13.64
N ARG A 14 -0.04 7.48 12.92
CA ARG A 14 0.07 7.49 11.45
C ARG A 14 1.50 7.30 10.96
N ASP A 15 2.51 7.44 11.83
CA ASP A 15 3.95 7.37 11.52
C ASP A 15 4.26 8.06 10.19
N THR A 16 3.81 9.32 10.08
CA THR A 16 3.91 10.10 8.87
C THR A 16 5.37 10.32 8.51
N THR A 17 5.75 9.87 7.32
CA THR A 17 7.07 10.14 6.77
C THR A 17 6.91 10.65 5.34
N ILE A 18 7.66 11.69 5.00
CA ILE A 18 7.67 12.25 3.67
C ILE A 18 9.03 12.00 3.05
N TYR A 19 9.02 11.41 1.89
CA TYR A 19 10.23 11.12 1.11
C TYR A 19 10.28 12.02 -0.11
N ARG A 20 11.48 12.49 -0.43
CA ARG A 20 11.77 13.20 -1.67
C ARG A 20 12.54 12.27 -2.61
N ILE A 21 12.02 12.06 -3.82
CA ILE A 21 12.68 11.27 -4.86
C ILE A 21 13.71 12.16 -5.54
N GLY A 22 14.99 11.78 -5.48
CA GLY A 22 16.09 12.50 -6.14
C GLY A 22 15.98 12.46 -7.66
N GLU A 23 16.53 13.49 -8.34
CA GLU A 23 16.45 13.62 -9.81
C GLU A 23 17.26 12.59 -10.58
N ASN A 24 18.30 12.05 -9.97
CA ASN A 24 19.30 11.21 -10.64
C ASN A 24 19.57 9.87 -9.97
N GLU A 25 18.70 9.40 -9.11
CA GLU A 25 18.86 8.05 -8.57
C GLU A 25 18.51 7.01 -9.64
N ARG A 26 19.45 6.78 -10.55
CA ARG A 26 19.50 5.52 -11.27
C ARG A 26 19.72 4.46 -10.21
N ILE A 27 18.73 3.60 -10.01
CA ILE A 27 18.88 2.39 -9.21
C ILE A 27 20.05 1.63 -9.82
N THR A 28 21.24 1.82 -9.25
CA THR A 28 22.41 1.04 -9.63
C THR A 28 22.14 -0.35 -9.04
N MET A 29 21.71 -1.28 -9.88
CA MET A 29 21.56 -2.66 -9.43
C MET A 29 22.90 -3.10 -8.85
N PRO A 30 22.93 -3.57 -7.58
CA PRO A 30 24.15 -4.11 -7.00
C PRO A 30 24.65 -5.24 -7.91
N ARG A 31 25.93 -5.24 -8.21
CA ARG A 31 26.53 -6.38 -8.92
C ARG A 31 26.46 -7.57 -7.99
N LEU A 32 25.52 -8.47 -8.29
CA LEU A 32 25.38 -9.71 -7.56
C LEU A 32 26.57 -10.62 -7.89
N PRO A 33 27.08 -11.39 -6.91
CA PRO A 33 28.12 -12.37 -7.16
C PRO A 33 27.63 -13.40 -8.21
N PRO A 34 28.55 -13.98 -9.00
CA PRO A 34 28.17 -14.92 -10.08
C PRO A 34 27.35 -16.10 -9.57
N ASP A 35 27.60 -16.55 -8.35
CA ASP A 35 26.94 -17.71 -7.73
C ASP A 35 25.56 -17.37 -7.12
N PHE A 36 25.12 -16.11 -7.21
CA PHE A 36 23.84 -15.68 -6.63
C PHE A 36 22.62 -16.37 -7.25
N TYR A 37 22.73 -16.78 -8.50
CA TYR A 37 21.67 -17.47 -9.24
C TYR A 37 21.80 -18.99 -9.18
N ASP A 38 22.86 -19.53 -8.57
CA ASP A 38 23.06 -20.96 -8.44
C ASP A 38 22.23 -21.48 -7.26
N LEU A 39 21.16 -22.18 -7.60
CA LEU A 39 20.27 -22.78 -6.62
C LEU A 39 20.94 -23.95 -5.93
N THR A 40 20.94 -23.95 -4.62
CA THR A 40 21.34 -25.10 -3.83
C THR A 40 20.35 -26.26 -3.98
N ALA A 41 20.78 -27.49 -3.75
CA ALA A 41 19.91 -28.66 -3.83
C ALA A 41 18.70 -28.59 -2.88
N GLU A 42 18.85 -27.90 -1.76
CA GLU A 42 17.77 -27.69 -0.78
C GLU A 42 16.75 -26.66 -1.29
N GLU A 43 17.21 -25.56 -1.88
CA GLU A 43 16.35 -24.54 -2.48
C GLU A 43 15.56 -25.12 -3.67
N LEU A 44 16.22 -25.93 -4.50
CA LEU A 44 15.57 -26.61 -5.61
C LEU A 44 14.45 -27.56 -5.13
N LYS A 45 14.71 -28.35 -4.09
CA LYS A 45 13.69 -29.22 -3.48
C LYS A 45 12.53 -28.41 -2.88
N LYS A 46 12.85 -27.28 -2.23
CA LYS A 46 11.83 -26.40 -1.68
C LYS A 46 10.96 -25.80 -2.78
N GLU A 47 11.56 -25.34 -3.86
CA GLU A 47 10.85 -24.79 -5.00
C GLU A 47 9.97 -25.83 -5.69
N GLN A 48 10.49 -27.04 -5.89
CA GLN A 48 9.70 -28.15 -6.43
C GLN A 48 8.49 -28.46 -5.56
N ARG A 49 8.67 -28.52 -4.24
CA ARG A 49 7.55 -28.73 -3.30
C ARG A 49 6.50 -27.64 -3.41
N ILE A 50 6.91 -26.37 -3.44
CA ILE A 50 6.00 -25.24 -3.59
C ILE A 50 5.22 -25.34 -4.90
N LYS A 51 5.89 -25.65 -6.02
CA LYS A 51 5.24 -25.83 -7.32
C LYS A 51 4.26 -27.00 -7.32
N THR A 52 4.64 -28.14 -6.69
CA THR A 52 3.73 -29.29 -6.58
C THR A 52 2.49 -28.93 -5.76
N GLU A 53 2.66 -28.28 -4.62
CA GLU A 53 1.54 -27.82 -3.79
C GLU A 53 0.63 -26.80 -4.53
N GLU A 54 1.22 -25.96 -5.38
CA GLU A 54 0.48 -25.01 -6.20
C GLU A 54 -0.33 -25.72 -7.30
N VAL A 55 0.26 -26.69 -7.99
CA VAL A 55 -0.43 -27.51 -8.98
C VAL A 55 -1.56 -28.31 -8.33
N ASP A 56 -1.30 -28.96 -7.19
CA ASP A 56 -2.33 -29.68 -6.44
C ASP A 56 -3.48 -28.75 -6.01
N ARG A 57 -3.15 -27.54 -5.62
CA ARG A 57 -4.14 -26.51 -5.26
C ARG A 57 -4.99 -26.08 -6.47
N MET A 58 -4.38 -25.99 -7.66
CA MET A 58 -5.09 -25.67 -8.90
C MET A 58 -5.97 -26.83 -9.38
N LEU A 59 -5.51 -28.06 -9.23
CA LEU A 59 -6.26 -29.26 -9.62
C LEU A 59 -7.39 -29.62 -8.64
N THR A 60 -7.29 -29.17 -7.38
CA THR A 60 -8.34 -29.41 -6.39
C THR A 60 -9.54 -28.51 -6.64
N LEU A 61 -10.71 -29.11 -6.91
CA LEU A 61 -11.97 -28.41 -7.06
C LEU A 61 -12.34 -27.74 -5.73
N ARG A 62 -12.27 -26.41 -5.70
CA ARG A 62 -12.63 -25.62 -4.53
C ARG A 62 -14.09 -25.21 -4.60
N THR A 63 -14.83 -25.53 -3.54
CA THR A 63 -16.20 -25.04 -3.41
C THR A 63 -16.23 -23.51 -3.21
N ARG A 64 -17.38 -22.91 -3.50
CA ARG A 64 -17.58 -21.48 -3.26
C ARG A 64 -17.29 -21.10 -1.80
N GLU A 65 -17.77 -21.91 -0.86
CA GLU A 65 -17.56 -21.69 0.57
C GLU A 65 -16.08 -21.72 0.97
N MET A 66 -15.29 -22.60 0.40
CA MET A 66 -13.84 -22.66 0.65
C MET A 66 -13.15 -21.38 0.14
N ARG A 67 -13.53 -20.88 -1.03
CA ARG A 67 -12.99 -19.63 -1.59
C ARG A 67 -13.35 -18.44 -0.71
N GLU A 68 -14.59 -18.32 -0.31
CA GLU A 68 -15.06 -17.24 0.58
C GLU A 68 -14.38 -17.28 1.97
N LYS A 69 -14.11 -18.48 2.49
CA LYS A 69 -13.38 -18.65 3.75
C LYS A 69 -11.92 -18.22 3.63
N ASP A 70 -11.25 -18.63 2.57
CA ASP A 70 -9.86 -18.22 2.28
C ASP A 70 -9.76 -16.71 2.08
N GLU A 71 -10.72 -16.10 1.41
CA GLU A 71 -10.76 -14.66 1.18
C GLU A 71 -10.97 -13.89 2.49
N LYS A 72 -11.90 -14.34 3.32
CA LYS A 72 -12.08 -13.79 4.68
C LYS A 72 -10.81 -13.94 5.52
N GLN A 73 -10.16 -15.10 5.47
CA GLN A 73 -8.93 -15.34 6.23
C GLN A 73 -7.79 -14.42 5.77
N ARG A 74 -7.67 -14.13 4.48
CA ARG A 74 -6.70 -13.15 3.94
C ARG A 74 -6.99 -11.73 4.43
N GLN A 75 -8.25 -11.33 4.53
CA GLN A 75 -8.64 -10.02 5.04
C GLN A 75 -8.26 -9.82 6.51
N TYR A 76 -8.29 -10.88 7.31
CA TYR A 76 -7.95 -10.82 8.75
C TYR A 76 -6.46 -10.98 9.06
N THR A 77 -5.62 -11.28 8.06
CA THR A 77 -4.19 -11.55 8.28
C THR A 77 -3.41 -10.30 8.69
N TYR A 78 -3.83 -9.14 8.21
CA TYR A 78 -3.13 -7.88 8.45
C TYR A 78 -3.95 -6.94 9.33
N LYS A 79 -3.33 -6.42 10.40
CA LYS A 79 -3.94 -5.40 11.26
C LYS A 79 -3.73 -3.99 10.71
N TYR A 80 -2.59 -3.77 10.09
CA TYR A 80 -2.16 -2.48 9.56
C TYR A 80 -1.81 -2.58 8.08
N THR A 81 -1.97 -1.47 7.39
CA THR A 81 -1.53 -1.30 6.01
C THR A 81 -0.65 -0.06 5.89
N LEU A 82 0.42 -0.19 5.13
CA LEU A 82 1.32 0.91 4.80
C LEU A 82 0.88 1.52 3.47
N ILE A 83 0.48 2.78 3.50
CA ILE A 83 0.06 3.49 2.29
C ILE A 83 1.11 4.53 1.95
N ARG A 84 1.60 4.47 0.72
CA ARG A 84 2.48 5.45 0.11
C ARG A 84 1.73 6.16 -1.00
N ILE A 85 1.65 7.48 -0.92
CA ILE A 85 0.96 8.31 -1.91
C ILE A 85 2.01 9.08 -2.68
N ARG A 86 2.13 8.78 -3.96
CA ARG A 86 3.08 9.44 -4.86
C ARG A 86 2.44 10.70 -5.42
N LEU A 87 3.02 11.83 -5.08
CA LEU A 87 2.61 13.15 -5.53
C LEU A 87 3.34 13.53 -6.85
N PRO A 88 2.77 14.48 -7.66
CA PRO A 88 3.37 14.90 -8.92
C PRO A 88 4.75 15.55 -8.74
N ASP A 89 4.99 16.25 -7.63
CA ASP A 89 6.23 16.98 -7.31
C ASP A 89 7.39 16.09 -6.83
N ARG A 90 7.34 14.78 -7.13
CA ARG A 90 8.35 13.80 -6.69
C ARG A 90 8.44 13.59 -5.19
N TYR A 91 7.40 13.92 -4.46
CA TYR A 91 7.28 13.55 -3.04
C TYR A 91 6.45 12.28 -2.89
N VAL A 92 6.76 11.53 -1.85
CA VAL A 92 5.99 10.37 -1.43
C VAL A 92 5.56 10.58 0.01
N LEU A 93 4.26 10.68 0.23
CA LEU A 93 3.66 10.75 1.54
C LEU A 93 3.37 9.34 2.03
N GLN A 94 3.98 8.92 3.13
CA GLN A 94 3.79 7.61 3.73
C GLN A 94 3.01 7.72 5.03
N GLY A 95 2.05 6.83 5.22
CA GLY A 95 1.30 6.72 6.45
C GLY A 95 0.87 5.29 6.74
N VAL A 96 0.72 4.97 8.04
CA VAL A 96 0.21 3.69 8.53
C VAL A 96 -1.26 3.82 8.87
N PHE A 97 -2.07 2.86 8.43
CA PHE A 97 -3.52 2.83 8.62
C PHE A 97 -3.95 1.47 9.15
N GLY A 98 -5.06 1.42 9.87
CA GLY A 98 -5.71 0.15 10.19
C GLY A 98 -6.38 -0.45 8.94
N CYS A 99 -6.29 -1.76 8.74
CA CYS A 99 -6.87 -2.41 7.57
C CYS A 99 -8.40 -2.24 7.46
N HIS A 100 -9.06 -2.01 8.58
CA HIS A 100 -10.52 -1.81 8.63
C HIS A 100 -10.94 -0.34 8.51
N GLU A 101 -9.99 0.58 8.46
CA GLU A 101 -10.32 1.99 8.24
C GLU A 101 -10.87 2.19 6.82
N PRO A 102 -11.82 3.13 6.66
CA PRO A 102 -12.38 3.47 5.35
C PRO A 102 -11.37 4.29 4.52
N LEU A 103 -11.55 4.27 3.21
CA LEU A 103 -10.72 5.05 2.28
C LEU A 103 -10.81 6.56 2.56
N SER A 104 -11.95 7.05 3.09
CA SER A 104 -12.10 8.45 3.51
C SER A 104 -11.02 8.90 4.48
N ALA A 105 -10.58 8.03 5.41
CA ALA A 105 -9.50 8.34 6.34
C ALA A 105 -8.16 8.60 5.63
N VAL A 106 -7.89 7.91 4.52
CA VAL A 106 -6.69 8.16 3.69
C VAL A 106 -6.83 9.49 2.95
N ARG A 107 -8.02 9.80 2.42
CA ARG A 107 -8.28 11.08 1.76
C ARG A 107 -8.13 12.27 2.71
N GLU A 108 -8.73 12.20 3.89
CA GLU A 108 -8.58 13.23 4.93
C GLU A 108 -7.12 13.42 5.35
N TYR A 109 -6.40 12.31 5.51
CA TYR A 109 -4.98 12.34 5.81
C TYR A 109 -4.20 13.05 4.71
N THR A 110 -4.46 12.72 3.45
CA THR A 110 -3.80 13.35 2.31
C THR A 110 -4.12 14.84 2.24
N ALA A 111 -5.39 15.21 2.34
CA ALA A 111 -5.85 16.61 2.31
C ALA A 111 -5.17 17.48 3.38
N LYS A 112 -4.94 16.95 4.58
CA LYS A 112 -4.24 17.68 5.67
C LYS A 112 -2.80 18.04 5.35
N HIS A 113 -2.14 17.27 4.47
CA HIS A 113 -0.73 17.49 4.13
C HIS A 113 -0.56 18.31 2.85
N LEU A 114 -1.65 18.54 2.09
CA LEU A 114 -1.61 19.37 0.89
C LEU A 114 -1.47 20.86 1.25
N SER A 115 -0.84 21.61 0.36
CA SER A 115 -0.75 23.08 0.46
C SER A 115 -2.14 23.72 0.37
N ASN A 116 -3.01 23.21 -0.50
CA ASN A 116 -4.40 23.58 -0.59
C ASN A 116 -5.29 22.42 -0.10
N GLN A 117 -5.78 22.52 1.13
CA GLN A 117 -6.62 21.47 1.73
C GLN A 117 -8.00 21.33 1.08
N ALA A 118 -8.44 22.34 0.34
CA ALA A 118 -9.72 22.35 -0.38
C ALA A 118 -9.60 21.82 -1.83
N ALA A 119 -8.39 21.47 -2.28
CA ALA A 119 -8.20 20.97 -3.63
C ALA A 119 -8.89 19.62 -3.82
N LEU A 120 -9.57 19.47 -4.95
CA LEU A 120 -10.12 18.19 -5.37
C LEU A 120 -9.02 17.35 -6.00
N PHE A 121 -8.99 16.08 -5.61
CA PHE A 121 -7.98 15.14 -6.10
C PHE A 121 -8.53 13.73 -6.17
N SER A 122 -7.91 12.94 -7.02
CA SER A 122 -8.20 11.52 -7.22
C SER A 122 -7.00 10.67 -6.82
N LEU A 123 -7.30 9.49 -6.24
CA LEU A 123 -6.29 8.48 -5.88
C LEU A 123 -6.46 7.26 -6.77
N TYR A 124 -5.37 6.78 -7.33
CA TYR A 124 -5.33 5.63 -8.24
C TYR A 124 -4.48 4.51 -7.68
N ASN A 125 -4.94 3.28 -7.86
CA ASN A 125 -4.12 2.10 -7.57
C ASN A 125 -3.54 1.53 -8.86
N PRO A 126 -2.26 1.73 -9.16
CA PRO A 126 -1.64 1.28 -10.42
C PRO A 126 -1.67 -0.25 -10.61
N CYS A 127 -1.80 -1.01 -9.51
CA CYS A 127 -1.88 -2.47 -9.56
C CYS A 127 -3.26 -3.00 -9.97
N ARG A 128 -4.31 -2.16 -9.91
CA ARG A 128 -5.69 -2.55 -10.22
C ARG A 128 -6.27 -1.90 -11.47
N GLY A 129 -5.53 -1.03 -12.11
CA GLY A 129 -5.97 -0.31 -13.31
C GLY A 129 -5.92 1.21 -13.14
N SER A 130 -6.41 1.92 -14.15
CA SER A 130 -6.40 3.38 -14.20
C SER A 130 -7.69 4.01 -13.62
N GLU A 131 -8.52 3.24 -12.94
CA GLU A 131 -9.76 3.77 -12.36
C GLU A 131 -9.48 4.41 -11.00
N PRO A 132 -10.05 5.59 -10.72
CA PRO A 132 -9.93 6.25 -9.44
C PRO A 132 -10.62 5.44 -8.34
N LEU A 133 -10.09 5.51 -7.13
CA LEU A 133 -10.71 4.91 -5.96
C LEU A 133 -11.87 5.81 -5.48
N VAL A 134 -13.09 5.44 -5.83
CA VAL A 134 -14.31 6.23 -5.57
C VAL A 134 -15.00 5.80 -4.26
N ASP A 135 -14.92 4.54 -3.89
CA ASP A 135 -15.65 3.96 -2.76
C ASP A 135 -15.06 4.34 -1.40
N GLU A 136 -15.35 5.53 -0.93
CA GLU A 136 -14.79 6.09 0.32
C GLU A 136 -15.19 5.36 1.59
N THR A 137 -16.32 4.64 1.55
CA THR A 137 -16.87 3.92 2.70
C THR A 137 -16.28 2.53 2.89
N LYS A 138 -15.68 1.97 1.84
CA LYS A 138 -15.09 0.64 1.91
C LYS A 138 -13.81 0.63 2.75
N SER A 139 -13.60 -0.46 3.48
CA SER A 139 -12.36 -0.67 4.24
C SER A 139 -11.17 -0.89 3.31
N LEU A 140 -9.99 -0.49 3.77
CA LEU A 140 -8.74 -0.65 3.02
C LEU A 140 -8.46 -2.12 2.66
N ALA A 141 -8.82 -3.05 3.57
CA ALA A 141 -8.71 -4.49 3.30
C ALA A 141 -9.65 -4.94 2.17
N ALA A 142 -10.91 -4.47 2.16
CA ALA A 142 -11.89 -4.80 1.12
C ALA A 142 -11.48 -4.24 -0.25
N LEU A 143 -10.80 -3.08 -0.27
CA LEU A 143 -10.22 -2.51 -1.47
C LEU A 143 -8.92 -3.21 -1.89
N GLY A 144 -8.43 -4.21 -1.10
CA GLY A 144 -7.20 -4.94 -1.38
C GLY A 144 -5.93 -4.07 -1.32
N LEU A 145 -5.94 -3.06 -0.45
CA LEU A 145 -4.82 -2.15 -0.24
C LEU A 145 -3.85 -2.64 0.85
N ALA A 146 -4.19 -3.73 1.52
CA ALA A 146 -3.32 -4.37 2.52
C ALA A 146 -2.40 -5.42 1.86
N PRO A 147 -1.17 -5.67 2.37
CA PRO A 147 -0.55 -5.04 3.56
C PRO A 147 0.15 -3.71 3.27
N ALA A 148 0.50 -3.46 2.01
CA ALA A 148 1.17 -2.25 1.57
C ALA A 148 0.76 -1.90 0.15
N VAL A 149 0.62 -0.60 -0.13
CA VAL A 149 0.25 -0.13 -1.46
C VAL A 149 0.91 1.22 -1.76
N VAL A 150 1.22 1.44 -3.03
CA VAL A 150 1.59 2.74 -3.55
C VAL A 150 0.40 3.27 -4.36
N LEU A 151 -0.16 4.39 -3.94
CA LEU A 151 -1.22 5.08 -4.65
C LEU A 151 -0.63 6.25 -5.43
N HIS A 152 -1.17 6.49 -6.61
CA HIS A 152 -0.86 7.68 -7.39
C HIS A 152 -1.90 8.75 -7.08
N PHE A 153 -1.42 9.95 -6.93
CA PHE A 153 -2.21 11.14 -6.68
C PHE A 153 -2.29 12.00 -7.93
N GLU A 154 -3.46 12.50 -8.24
CA GLU A 154 -3.69 13.43 -9.33
C GLU A 154 -4.66 14.53 -8.86
N PHE A 155 -4.35 15.78 -9.16
CA PHE A 155 -5.29 16.86 -8.96
C PHE A 155 -6.37 16.81 -10.05
N ASP A 156 -7.63 16.98 -9.68
CA ASP A 156 -8.73 17.03 -10.63
C ASP A 156 -8.69 18.34 -11.46
N GLU A 157 -8.12 19.41 -10.87
CA GLU A 157 -7.85 20.68 -11.54
C GLU A 157 -6.34 20.96 -11.56
N PRO A 158 -5.78 21.48 -12.66
CA PRO A 158 -4.36 21.79 -12.73
C PRO A 158 -3.99 22.82 -11.65
N SER A 159 -3.06 22.46 -10.78
CA SER A 159 -2.54 23.32 -9.72
C SER A 159 -1.10 23.70 -10.06
N ASP A 160 -0.83 24.99 -10.21
CA ASP A 160 0.51 25.53 -10.51
C ASP A 160 1.40 25.66 -9.26
N GLY A 161 0.91 25.27 -8.07
CA GLY A 161 1.61 25.39 -6.80
C GLY A 161 2.23 24.07 -6.31
N PRO A 162 3.06 24.13 -5.25
CA PRO A 162 3.59 22.91 -4.60
C PRO A 162 2.43 22.09 -4.02
N SER A 163 2.50 20.78 -4.23
CA SER A 163 1.45 19.85 -3.78
C SER A 163 1.39 19.76 -2.26
N LEU A 164 2.55 19.80 -1.58
CA LEU A 164 2.65 19.73 -0.12
C LEU A 164 2.79 21.12 0.50
N SER A 165 2.31 21.27 1.73
CA SER A 165 2.59 22.48 2.50
C SER A 165 4.08 22.58 2.83
N GLN A 166 4.58 23.83 2.97
CA GLN A 166 6.01 24.11 3.09
C GLN A 166 6.66 23.41 4.31
N GLU A 167 5.94 23.29 5.41
CA GLU A 167 6.40 22.59 6.62
C GLU A 167 6.80 21.12 6.33
N PHE A 168 6.04 20.45 5.47
CA PHE A 168 6.27 19.06 5.11
C PHE A 168 7.35 18.90 4.05
N VAL A 169 7.52 19.88 3.19
CA VAL A 169 8.62 19.90 2.22
C VAL A 169 9.98 20.02 2.93
N GLU A 170 10.07 20.84 3.98
CA GLU A 170 11.28 21.00 4.79
C GLU A 170 11.60 19.76 5.63
N ALA A 171 10.58 19.01 6.07
CA ALA A 171 10.72 17.78 6.82
C ALA A 171 10.98 16.54 5.93
N ALA A 172 11.00 16.70 4.61
CA ALA A 172 11.14 15.58 3.68
C ALA A 172 12.53 14.95 3.73
N VAL A 173 12.57 13.65 3.94
CA VAL A 173 13.78 12.84 3.95
C VAL A 173 14.10 12.35 2.53
N PRO A 174 15.35 12.43 2.06
CA PRO A 174 15.71 11.85 0.77
C PRO A 174 15.45 10.34 0.78
N LEU A 175 14.77 9.85 -0.25
CA LEU A 175 14.56 8.42 -0.44
C LEU A 175 15.88 7.82 -0.94
N THR A 176 16.75 7.44 -0.02
CA THR A 176 17.99 6.70 -0.35
C THR A 176 17.62 5.23 -0.53
N PRO A 177 17.94 4.60 -1.68
CA PRO A 177 17.83 3.15 -1.79
C PRO A 177 18.80 2.51 -0.80
N ALA A 178 18.26 1.58 0.00
CA ALA A 178 19.07 0.80 0.96
C ALA A 178 19.99 -0.18 0.23
#